data_3a16e45a6a714284a8555ab21ddbe8f3
#
_entry.id   3a16e45a6a714284a8555ab21ddbe8f3
#
_cell.length_a   1.000
_cell.length_b   1.000
_cell.length_c   1.000
_cell.angle_alpha   90.00
_cell.angle_beta   90.00
_cell.angle_gamma   90.00
#
_symmetry.space_group_name_H-M   'P 1'
#
loop_
_entity.id
_entity.type
_entity.pdbx_description
1 polymer ?
#
loop_
_entity_poly.entity_id
_entity_poly.type
_entity_poly.pdbx_seq_one_letter_code
_entity_poly.pdbx_strand_id
1 'polypeptide(L)' 'MIEVELDIAGRPPGGRPFAGYKTAKFRNLPRIREYIVLDNIYYEVEKIFYWEGDRPPKLIIRYAGSIKTES' A
#
# COMPACT_ATOMS: atom_id res chain seq x y z
N MET A 1 0.92 -1.87 -16.39
CA MET A 1 0.75 -1.57 -14.96
C MET A 1 1.96 -2.02 -14.19
N ILE A 2 2.27 -1.33 -13.13
CA ILE A 2 3.44 -1.63 -12.30
C ILE A 2 2.99 -2.48 -11.13
N GLU A 3 3.62 -3.63 -10.96
CA GLU A 3 3.36 -4.49 -9.82
C GLU A 3 4.27 -4.10 -8.67
N VAL A 4 3.71 -4.00 -7.47
CA VAL A 4 4.47 -3.67 -6.26
C VAL A 4 4.09 -4.65 -5.16
N GLU A 5 5.04 -4.87 -4.24
CA GLU A 5 4.77 -5.59 -3.00
C GLU A 5 4.38 -4.57 -1.94
N LEU A 6 3.49 -4.96 -1.05
CA LEU A 6 2.99 -4.07 -0.01
C LEU A 6 3.25 -4.67 1.36
N ASP A 7 3.66 -3.82 2.29
CA ASP A 7 3.84 -4.20 3.68
C ASP A 7 3.26 -3.08 4.54
N ILE A 8 2.45 -3.42 5.54
CA ILE A 8 1.79 -2.42 6.35
C ILE A 8 2.60 -2.19 7.62
N ALA A 9 3.02 -0.94 7.82
CA ALA A 9 3.76 -0.54 9.01
C ALA A 9 2.84 -0.41 10.24
N GLY A 10 1.55 -0.12 10.03
CA GLY A 10 0.59 -0.01 11.11
C GLY A 10 -0.71 -0.68 10.73
N ARG A 11 -1.50 -1.07 11.73
CA ARG A 11 -2.76 -1.76 11.49
C ARG A 11 -3.92 -0.79 11.62
N PRO A 12 -4.95 -0.91 10.77
CA PRO A 12 -6.15 -0.12 10.97
C PRO A 12 -6.83 -0.53 12.28
N PRO A 13 -7.45 0.43 12.98
CA PRO A 13 -8.16 0.12 14.22
C PRO A 13 -9.27 -0.91 13.96
N GLY A 14 -9.29 -1.97 14.75
CA GLY A 14 -10.25 -3.05 14.58
C GLY A 14 -10.14 -3.80 13.29
N GLY A 15 -9.15 -3.50 12.49
CA GLY A 15 -8.96 -4.13 11.19
C GLY A 15 -8.16 -5.39 11.29
N ARG A 16 -8.26 -6.19 10.23
CA ARG A 16 -7.46 -7.39 10.13
C ARG A 16 -6.12 -7.02 9.52
N PRO A 17 -5.02 -7.58 10.03
CA PRO A 17 -3.75 -7.40 9.39
C PRO A 17 -3.77 -8.07 8.02
N PHE A 18 -2.89 -7.66 7.13
CA PHE A 18 -2.67 -8.43 5.93
C PHE A 18 -2.19 -9.82 6.33
N ALA A 19 -2.72 -10.84 5.71
CA ALA A 19 -2.23 -12.19 5.89
C ALA A 19 -0.99 -12.34 5.01
N GLY A 20 0.19 -12.19 5.59
CA GLY A 20 1.41 -12.21 4.85
C GLY A 20 1.61 -10.90 4.09
N TYR A 21 2.35 -10.92 2.99
CA TYR A 21 2.49 -9.74 2.18
C TYR A 21 1.51 -9.78 1.03
N LYS A 22 1.19 -8.59 0.53
CA LYS A 22 0.22 -8.42 -0.53
C LYS A 22 0.89 -7.75 -1.72
N THR A 23 0.41 -8.07 -2.92
CA THR A 23 0.86 -7.36 -4.11
C THR A 23 -0.30 -6.55 -4.67
N ALA A 24 0.04 -5.49 -5.40
CA ALA A 24 -0.95 -4.67 -6.07
C ALA A 24 -0.35 -4.15 -7.36
N LYS A 25 -1.22 -3.72 -8.27
CA LYS A 25 -0.78 -3.15 -9.53
C LYS A 25 -1.33 -1.75 -9.63
N PHE A 26 -0.46 -0.83 -10.04
CA PHE A 26 -0.83 0.56 -10.21
C PHE A 26 -0.41 1.03 -11.59
N ARG A 27 -1.13 2.03 -12.10
CA ARG A 27 -0.77 2.62 -13.38
C ARG A 27 0.58 3.30 -13.30
N ASN A 28 0.84 4.00 -12.21
CA ASN A 28 2.12 4.64 -11.94
C ASN A 28 2.59 4.21 -10.56
N LEU A 29 3.91 4.23 -10.36
CA LEU A 29 4.46 3.88 -9.06
C LEU A 29 4.10 4.97 -8.04
N PRO A 30 3.42 4.61 -6.95
CA PRO A 30 3.13 5.58 -5.90
C PRO A 30 4.42 6.11 -5.27
N ARG A 31 4.41 7.37 -4.90
CA ARG A 31 5.58 8.02 -4.32
C ARG A 31 5.42 8.17 -2.82
N ILE A 32 6.52 8.47 -2.15
CA ILE A 32 6.53 8.74 -0.73
C ILE A 32 5.52 9.85 -0.40
N ARG A 33 4.71 9.62 0.62
CA ARG A 33 3.66 10.52 1.12
C ARG A 33 2.42 10.58 0.26
N GLU A 34 2.39 9.86 -0.85
CA GLU A 34 1.15 9.72 -1.59
C GLU A 34 0.26 8.68 -0.93
N TYR A 35 -1.02 8.74 -1.22
CA TYR A 35 -1.98 7.80 -0.66
C TYR A 35 -2.38 6.79 -1.70
N ILE A 36 -2.56 5.54 -1.26
CA ILE A 36 -3.11 4.49 -2.11
C ILE A 36 -4.36 3.96 -1.45
N VAL A 37 -5.29 3.47 -2.25
CA VAL A 37 -6.57 2.97 -1.75
C VAL A 37 -6.65 1.48 -2.03
N LEU A 38 -6.90 0.71 -0.98
CA LEU A 38 -7.08 -0.73 -1.06
C LEU A 38 -8.31 -1.08 -0.25
N ASP A 39 -9.33 -1.64 -0.90
CA ASP A 39 -10.56 -2.07 -0.22
C ASP A 39 -11.21 -0.94 0.62
N ASN A 40 -11.29 0.25 0.02
CA ASN A 40 -11.91 1.41 0.67
C ASN A 40 -11.15 1.92 1.89
N ILE A 41 -9.91 1.50 2.05
CA ILE A 41 -9.03 2.00 3.09
C ILE A 41 -7.87 2.66 2.38
N TYR A 42 -7.48 3.85 2.83
CA TYR A 42 -6.33 4.49 2.22
C TYR A 42 -5.14 4.46 3.17
N TYR A 43 -3.98 4.37 2.55
CA TYR A 43 -2.72 4.23 3.24
C TYR A 43 -1.74 5.24 2.68
N GLU A 44 -0.89 5.73 3.54
CA GLU A 44 0.18 6.63 3.13
C GLU A 44 1.44 5.82 2.84
N VAL A 45 2.11 6.11 1.73
CA VAL A 45 3.36 5.45 1.38
C VAL A 45 4.48 6.08 2.19
N GLU A 46 5.13 5.28 3.04
CA GLU A 46 6.19 5.77 3.90
C GLU A 46 7.58 5.54 3.32
N LYS A 47 7.79 4.38 2.72
CA LYS A 47 9.10 3.99 2.19
C LYS A 47 8.91 3.19 0.92
N ILE A 48 9.87 3.29 0.03
CA ILE A 48 9.89 2.50 -1.19
C ILE A 48 11.25 1.86 -1.27
N PHE A 49 11.26 0.55 -1.42
CA PHE A 49 12.50 -0.21 -1.58
C PHE A 49 12.59 -0.74 -3.00
N TYR A 50 13.74 -0.56 -3.59
CA TYR A 50 14.05 -1.11 -4.90
C TYR A 50 15.18 -2.09 -4.75
N TRP A 51 15.08 -3.20 -5.46
CA TRP A 51 16.17 -4.17 -5.50
C TRP A 51 16.71 -4.23 -6.92
N GLU A 52 17.98 -4.60 -7.02
CA GLU A 52 18.54 -4.90 -8.34
C GLU A 52 17.82 -6.07 -8.95
N GLY A 53 17.74 -6.06 -10.28
CA GLY A 53 17.15 -7.18 -11.01
C GLY A 53 15.67 -6.98 -11.22
N ASP A 54 14.97 -8.11 -11.35
CA ASP A 54 13.58 -8.10 -11.78
C ASP A 54 12.59 -8.08 -10.63
N ARG A 55 13.05 -8.00 -9.41
CA ARG A 55 12.18 -8.01 -8.25
C ARG A 55 11.34 -6.72 -8.22
N PRO A 56 10.02 -6.83 -8.03
CA PRO A 56 9.20 -5.62 -7.96
C PRO A 56 9.54 -4.78 -6.74
N PRO A 57 9.32 -3.47 -6.79
CA PRO A 57 9.55 -2.61 -5.64
C PRO A 57 8.58 -2.94 -4.51
N LYS A 58 9.00 -2.66 -3.29
CA LYS A 58 8.19 -2.87 -2.10
C LYS A 58 7.83 -1.53 -1.49
N LEU A 59 6.56 -1.34 -1.23
CA LEU A 59 6.08 -0.14 -0.56
C LEU A 59 5.78 -0.47 0.89
N ILE A 60 6.33 0.33 1.79
CA ILE A 60 5.93 0.29 3.19
C ILE A 60 4.85 1.34 3.35
N ILE A 61 3.67 0.90 3.76
CA ILE A 61 2.50 1.78 3.83
C ILE A 61 1.97 1.80 5.25
N ARG A 62 1.29 2.88 5.59
CA ARG A 62 0.72 3.08 6.91
C ARG A 62 -0.76 3.40 6.77
N TYR A 63 -1.57 2.80 7.61
CA TYR A 63 -3.00 3.09 7.64
C TYR A 63 -3.22 4.60 7.86
N ALA A 64 -4.04 5.19 7.05
CA ALA A 64 -4.35 6.62 7.14
C ALA A 64 -5.83 6.89 7.36
N GLY A 65 -6.70 6.02 6.88
CA GLY A 65 -8.13 6.22 7.09
C GLY A 65 -8.96 5.36 6.17
N SER A 66 -10.26 5.53 6.26
CA SER A 66 -11.21 4.82 5.42
C SER A 66 -11.92 5.80 4.52
N ILE A 67 -12.17 5.37 3.29
CA ILE A 67 -12.96 6.18 2.38
C ILE A 67 -14.40 5.82 2.60
N LYS A 68 -15.18 6.83 3.02
CA LYS A 68 -16.61 6.66 3.15
C LYS A 68 -17.25 6.98 1.82
N THR A 69 -17.92 6.00 1.25
CA THR A 69 -18.72 6.27 0.09
C THR A 69 -20.10 6.71 0.57
N GLU A 70 -20.44 7.93 0.21
CA GLU A 70 -21.79 8.39 0.44
C GLU A 70 -22.70 7.69 -0.54
N SER A 71 -23.66 7.03 -0.02
CA SER A 71 -24.66 6.38 -0.86
C SER A 71 -25.84 7.32 -1.09
#